data_e96cf93f515678b688a28a8ed0969667
#
_entry.id   e96cf93f515678b688a28a8ed0969667
#
_cell.length_a   1.000
_cell.length_b   1.000
_cell.length_c   1.000
_cell.angle_alpha   90.00
_cell.angle_beta   90.00
_cell.angle_gamma   90.00
#
_symmetry.space_group_name_H-M   'P 1'
#
loop_
_entity.id
_entity.type
_entity.pdbx_description
1 polymer ?
#
loop_
_entity_poly.entity_id
_entity_poly.type
_entity_poly.pdbx_seq_one_letter_code
_entity_poly.pdbx_strand_id
1 'polypeptide(L)'
;TLDISGYSIHDNAQERHIFPQGTIIPSGGVLVLFGGGNPTGAFGNAIVQTATNGILNMNNAGDFVTVYNTNGEVVLTFDIEPLSNNPDESYTRYPDLNLDPGADGILFYQHAGIGEALGAFFSPGTKIDGTNFN
;
A
#
# COMPACT_ATOMS: atom_id res chain seq x y z
N THR A 1 -18.62 -0.55 2.25
CA THR A 1 -17.74 -0.90 3.38
C THR A 1 -17.20 -2.30 3.21
N LEU A 2 -15.97 -2.50 3.62
CA LEU A 2 -15.28 -3.79 3.59
C LEU A 2 -14.68 -4.07 4.96
N ASP A 3 -15.09 -5.15 5.61
CA ASP A 3 -14.50 -5.63 6.86
C ASP A 3 -13.31 -6.53 6.51
N ILE A 4 -12.12 -6.13 6.94
CA ILE A 4 -10.88 -6.89 6.78
C ILE A 4 -10.29 -7.33 8.12
N SER A 5 -11.10 -7.34 9.17
CA SER A 5 -10.69 -7.84 10.48
C SER A 5 -10.11 -9.26 10.36
N GLY A 6 -8.93 -9.47 10.92
CA GLY A 6 -8.25 -10.77 10.88
C GLY A 6 -7.60 -11.16 9.54
N TYR A 7 -7.72 -10.35 8.51
CA TYR A 7 -6.90 -10.54 7.30
C TYR A 7 -5.44 -10.34 7.65
N SER A 8 -4.54 -10.93 6.86
CA SER A 8 -3.10 -10.81 7.11
C SER A 8 -2.33 -10.42 5.86
N ILE A 9 -1.21 -9.74 6.08
CA ILE A 9 -0.25 -9.38 5.04
C ILE A 9 1.04 -10.15 5.28
N HIS A 10 1.54 -10.79 4.22
CA HIS A 10 2.79 -11.53 4.20
C HIS A 10 3.72 -10.96 3.14
N ASP A 11 5.02 -10.97 3.41
CA ASP A 11 6.05 -10.91 2.39
C ASP A 11 6.49 -12.32 1.98
N ASN A 12 7.57 -12.46 1.21
CA ASN A 12 8.11 -13.76 0.84
C ASN A 12 8.59 -14.60 2.03
N ALA A 13 8.90 -13.97 3.16
CA ALA A 13 9.51 -14.64 4.31
C ALA A 13 8.48 -15.04 5.36
N GLN A 14 7.52 -14.17 5.67
CA GLN A 14 6.61 -14.41 6.80
C GLN A 14 5.43 -13.44 6.84
N GLU A 15 4.50 -13.70 7.76
CA GLU A 15 3.44 -12.77 8.13
C GLU A 15 4.02 -11.52 8.78
N ARG A 16 3.57 -10.35 8.32
CA ARG A 16 4.02 -9.04 8.81
C ARG A 16 2.94 -8.29 9.57
N HIS A 17 1.69 -8.50 9.23
CA HIS A 17 0.57 -7.78 9.83
C HIS A 17 -0.69 -8.63 9.86
N ILE A 18 -1.43 -8.51 10.96
CA ILE A 18 -2.80 -8.98 11.07
C ILE A 18 -3.66 -7.76 11.36
N PHE A 19 -4.68 -7.53 10.53
CA PHE A 19 -5.60 -6.43 10.72
C PHE A 19 -6.43 -6.65 12.00
N PRO A 20 -6.39 -5.71 12.94
CA PRO A 20 -7.15 -5.81 14.19
C PRO A 20 -8.65 -5.99 13.97
N GLN A 21 -9.31 -6.58 14.96
CA GLN A 21 -10.77 -6.65 14.98
C GLN A 21 -11.38 -5.24 14.87
N GLY A 22 -12.38 -5.09 14.02
CA GLY A 22 -13.02 -3.80 13.74
C GLY A 22 -12.30 -2.96 12.68
N THR A 23 -11.38 -3.55 11.91
CA THR A 23 -10.80 -2.87 10.75
C THR A 23 -11.79 -2.89 9.60
N ILE A 24 -12.58 -1.82 9.49
CA ILE A 24 -13.63 -1.66 8.49
C ILE A 24 -13.27 -0.48 7.58
N ILE A 25 -13.00 -0.76 6.32
CA ILE A 25 -12.74 0.28 5.31
C ILE A 25 -14.08 0.78 4.77
N PRO A 26 -14.42 2.06 4.92
CA PRO A 26 -15.65 2.61 4.37
C PRO A 26 -15.62 2.62 2.83
N SER A 27 -16.78 2.75 2.21
CA SER A 27 -16.85 2.89 0.74
C SER A 27 -16.06 4.09 0.27
N GLY A 28 -15.15 3.89 -0.69
CA GLY A 28 -14.22 4.93 -1.16
C GLY A 28 -13.09 5.26 -0.16
N GLY A 29 -13.04 4.57 0.98
CA GLY A 29 -11.99 4.77 1.97
C GLY A 29 -10.70 4.04 1.62
N VAL A 30 -9.63 4.43 2.30
CA VAL A 30 -8.30 3.82 2.17
C VAL A 30 -7.70 3.49 3.53
N LEU A 31 -6.75 2.58 3.52
CA LEU A 31 -5.96 2.24 4.68
C LEU A 31 -4.47 2.39 4.33
N VAL A 32 -3.71 2.99 5.24
CA VAL A 32 -2.24 3.07 5.14
C VAL A 32 -1.64 2.19 6.24
N LEU A 33 -0.83 1.24 5.83
CA LEU A 33 -0.08 0.39 6.73
C LEU A 33 1.39 0.80 6.70
N PHE A 34 1.91 1.26 7.84
CA PHE A 34 3.32 1.56 8.02
C PHE A 34 4.07 0.34 8.57
N GLY A 35 5.35 0.24 8.24
CA GLY A 35 6.19 -0.86 8.71
C GLY A 35 6.41 -0.86 10.22
N GLY A 36 6.39 0.30 10.85
CA GLY A 36 6.60 0.42 12.29
C GLY A 36 6.66 1.87 12.72
N GLY A 37 7.16 2.09 13.94
CA GLY A 37 7.27 3.43 14.50
C GLY A 37 5.93 4.00 14.97
N ASN A 38 5.88 5.32 15.02
CA ASN A 38 4.68 6.07 15.41
C ASN A 38 4.39 7.13 14.33
N PRO A 39 3.72 6.75 13.24
CA PRO A 39 3.46 7.67 12.13
C PRO A 39 2.63 8.85 12.59
N THR A 40 3.10 10.04 12.27
CA THR A 40 2.44 11.30 12.57
C THR A 40 2.24 12.10 11.29
N GLY A 41 1.13 12.84 11.20
CA GLY A 41 0.80 13.66 10.04
C GLY A 41 -0.64 13.47 9.59
N ALA A 42 -0.99 14.18 8.53
CA ALA A 42 -2.28 14.02 7.86
C ALA A 42 -2.11 13.03 6.69
N PHE A 43 -2.86 11.96 6.72
CA PHE A 43 -2.88 10.92 5.69
C PHE A 43 -4.24 10.89 4.98
N GLY A 44 -4.74 12.06 4.60
CA GLY A 44 -6.11 12.20 4.12
C GLY A 44 -7.10 11.75 5.18
N ASN A 45 -8.10 10.97 4.78
CA ASN A 45 -9.06 10.33 5.68
C ASN A 45 -8.76 8.84 5.87
N ALA A 46 -7.51 8.43 5.64
CA ALA A 46 -7.11 7.03 5.71
C ALA A 46 -7.18 6.47 7.14
N ILE A 47 -7.53 5.19 7.23
CA ILE A 47 -7.24 4.41 8.43
C ILE A 47 -5.73 4.20 8.49
N VAL A 48 -5.10 4.50 9.62
CA VAL A 48 -3.64 4.36 9.78
C VAL A 48 -3.35 3.24 10.76
N GLN A 49 -2.53 2.29 10.34
CA GLN A 49 -2.06 1.18 11.17
C GLN A 49 -0.54 1.00 11.01
N THR A 50 0.07 0.31 11.96
CA THR A 50 1.46 -0.13 11.90
C THR A 50 1.53 -1.64 11.90
N ALA A 51 2.52 -2.21 11.21
CA ALA A 51 2.68 -3.66 11.11
C ALA A 51 2.76 -4.30 12.49
N THR A 52 2.06 -5.42 12.67
CA THR A 52 1.99 -6.15 13.95
C THR A 52 3.39 -6.57 14.43
N ASN A 53 4.27 -6.94 13.50
CA ASN A 53 5.66 -7.28 13.79
C ASN A 53 6.60 -6.06 13.95
N GLY A 54 6.08 -4.86 13.81
CA GLY A 54 6.88 -3.63 13.86
C GLY A 54 7.75 -3.37 12.64
N ILE A 55 7.65 -4.20 11.59
CA ILE A 55 8.41 -4.07 10.34
C ILE A 55 7.69 -4.77 9.19
N LEU A 56 7.65 -4.16 8.01
CA LEU A 56 7.20 -4.81 6.78
C LEU A 56 8.35 -5.53 6.03
N ASN A 57 9.57 -5.06 6.20
CA ASN A 57 10.81 -5.66 5.71
C ASN A 57 10.78 -6.16 4.26
N MET A 58 10.25 -5.35 3.37
CA MET A 58 10.27 -5.66 1.95
C MET A 58 11.66 -5.48 1.36
N ASN A 59 12.09 -6.41 0.52
CA ASN A 59 13.42 -6.37 -0.09
C ASN A 59 13.50 -5.26 -1.16
N ASN A 60 14.59 -4.50 -1.13
CA ASN A 60 14.83 -3.45 -2.13
C ASN A 60 15.01 -3.99 -3.55
N ALA A 61 15.41 -5.24 -3.69
CA ALA A 61 15.60 -5.90 -4.97
C ALA A 61 14.30 -6.50 -5.56
N GLY A 62 13.20 -6.34 -4.84
CA GLY A 62 11.91 -6.91 -5.18
C GLY A 62 11.41 -7.88 -4.10
N ASP A 63 10.11 -7.95 -3.95
CA ASP A 63 9.44 -8.82 -2.98
C ASP A 63 8.06 -9.19 -3.49
N PHE A 64 7.43 -10.11 -2.83
CA PHE A 64 6.07 -10.53 -3.15
C PHE A 64 5.18 -10.34 -1.93
N VAL A 65 4.18 -9.49 -2.05
CA VAL A 65 3.23 -9.22 -0.96
C VAL A 65 1.93 -9.98 -1.22
N THR A 66 1.48 -10.73 -0.24
CA THR A 66 0.22 -11.47 -0.30
C THR A 66 -0.69 -11.07 0.85
N VAL A 67 -1.95 -10.82 0.52
CA VAL A 67 -3.02 -10.61 1.50
C VAL A 67 -3.89 -11.86 1.56
N TYR A 68 -4.07 -12.39 2.75
CA TYR A 68 -4.95 -13.52 3.02
C TYR A 68 -6.19 -13.08 3.79
N ASN A 69 -7.33 -13.72 3.51
CA ASN A 69 -8.51 -13.59 4.35
C ASN A 69 -8.42 -14.49 5.59
N THR A 70 -9.47 -14.46 6.42
CA THR A 70 -9.53 -15.27 7.66
C THR A 70 -9.61 -16.77 7.41
N ASN A 71 -9.94 -17.21 6.20
CA ASN A 71 -9.96 -18.61 5.81
C ASN A 71 -8.59 -19.10 5.27
N GLY A 72 -7.60 -18.20 5.17
CA GLY A 72 -6.31 -18.50 4.57
C GLY A 72 -6.29 -18.48 3.05
N GLU A 73 -7.33 -17.90 2.43
CA GLU A 73 -7.41 -17.76 0.98
C GLU A 73 -6.72 -16.47 0.54
N VAL A 74 -6.00 -16.52 -0.58
CA VAL A 74 -5.36 -15.35 -1.18
C VAL A 74 -6.42 -14.41 -1.74
N VAL A 75 -6.42 -13.17 -1.25
CA VAL A 75 -7.35 -12.12 -1.71
C VAL A 75 -6.67 -11.19 -2.70
N LEU A 76 -5.38 -10.94 -2.50
CA LEU A 76 -4.62 -9.97 -3.28
C LEU A 76 -3.14 -10.33 -3.25
N THR A 77 -2.46 -10.14 -4.37
CA THR A 77 -1.01 -10.28 -4.47
C THR A 77 -0.42 -9.07 -5.18
N PHE A 78 0.78 -8.68 -4.76
CA PHE A 78 1.61 -7.70 -5.46
C PHE A 78 2.99 -8.29 -5.67
N ASP A 79 3.43 -8.29 -6.90
CA ASP A 79 4.82 -8.48 -7.24
C ASP A 79 5.50 -7.11 -7.21
N ILE A 80 6.27 -6.85 -6.15
CA ILE A 80 7.06 -5.63 -6.04
C ILE A 80 8.36 -5.89 -6.77
N GLU A 81 8.36 -5.68 -8.07
CA GLU A 81 9.55 -5.70 -8.89
C GLU A 81 10.66 -4.80 -8.29
N PRO A 82 11.92 -4.90 -8.72
CA PRO A 82 13.02 -4.09 -8.18
C PRO A 82 12.84 -2.60 -8.53
N LEU A 83 11.72 -2.06 -8.15
CA LEU A 83 11.28 -0.70 -8.41
C LEU A 83 11.76 0.26 -7.32
N SER A 84 12.07 -0.25 -6.14
CA SER A 84 12.34 0.53 -4.94
C SER A 84 13.81 0.94 -4.82
N ASN A 85 14.43 1.32 -5.93
CA ASN A 85 15.83 1.74 -5.92
C ASN A 85 16.03 3.21 -5.52
N ASN A 86 14.94 3.96 -5.39
CA ASN A 86 15.02 5.37 -4.97
C ASN A 86 14.69 5.50 -3.49
N PRO A 87 15.67 5.90 -2.65
CA PRO A 87 15.40 6.22 -1.27
C PRO A 87 14.29 7.28 -1.14
N ASP A 88 13.41 7.08 -0.17
CA ASP A 88 12.35 8.03 0.18
C ASP A 88 11.31 8.32 -0.92
N GLU A 89 11.30 7.55 -2.00
CA GLU A 89 10.31 7.66 -3.07
C GLU A 89 9.46 6.41 -3.16
N SER A 90 8.15 6.58 -3.24
CA SER A 90 7.25 5.46 -3.44
C SER A 90 7.10 5.08 -4.91
N TYR A 91 6.80 3.82 -5.15
CA TYR A 91 6.23 3.35 -6.40
C TYR A 91 4.73 3.35 -6.29
N THR A 92 4.10 3.98 -7.24
CA THR A 92 2.68 4.32 -7.18
C THR A 92 1.97 3.77 -8.40
N ARG A 93 0.85 3.14 -8.15
CA ARG A 93 -0.05 2.71 -9.20
C ARG A 93 -0.63 3.95 -9.91
N TYR A 94 -0.52 3.98 -11.24
CA TYR A 94 -0.99 5.12 -12.01
C TYR A 94 -1.83 4.65 -13.22
N PRO A 95 -2.96 5.30 -13.50
CA PRO A 95 -3.68 6.26 -12.63
C PRO A 95 -4.11 5.67 -11.29
N ASP A 96 -4.51 6.52 -10.35
CA ASP A 96 -5.03 6.09 -9.05
C ASP A 96 -6.06 4.97 -9.20
N LEU A 97 -5.96 3.92 -8.37
CA LEU A 97 -6.83 2.74 -8.35
C LEU A 97 -6.79 1.88 -9.62
N ASN A 98 -5.92 2.17 -10.56
CA ASN A 98 -5.81 1.38 -11.78
C ASN A 98 -5.32 -0.05 -11.47
N LEU A 99 -6.01 -1.04 -11.99
CA LEU A 99 -5.67 -2.46 -11.86
C LEU A 99 -5.14 -3.06 -13.15
N ASP A 100 -5.22 -2.33 -14.26
CA ASP A 100 -4.82 -2.77 -15.58
C ASP A 100 -3.56 -2.03 -16.02
N PRO A 101 -2.43 -2.72 -16.25
CA PRO A 101 -1.20 -2.08 -16.71
C PRO A 101 -1.28 -1.52 -18.14
N GLY A 102 -2.35 -1.80 -18.86
CA GLY A 102 -2.49 -1.34 -20.24
C GLY A 102 -1.54 -2.05 -21.22
N ALA A 103 -1.35 -1.45 -22.40
CA ALA A 103 -0.62 -2.06 -23.51
C ALA A 103 0.90 -2.13 -23.27
N ASP A 104 1.46 -1.25 -22.44
CA ASP A 104 2.90 -1.22 -22.10
C ASP A 104 3.27 -2.16 -20.96
N GLY A 105 2.28 -2.74 -20.25
CA GLY A 105 2.50 -3.64 -19.13
C GLY A 105 2.97 -2.95 -17.85
N ILE A 106 3.02 -1.61 -17.81
CA ILE A 106 3.50 -0.86 -16.67
C ILE A 106 2.31 -0.41 -15.81
N LEU A 107 2.31 -0.82 -14.54
CA LEU A 107 1.27 -0.47 -13.58
C LEU A 107 1.76 0.49 -12.50
N PHE A 108 3.03 0.37 -12.11
CA PHE A 108 3.64 1.18 -11.06
C PHE A 108 4.71 2.09 -11.64
N TYR A 109 4.76 3.31 -11.12
CA TYR A 109 5.69 4.36 -11.53
C TYR A 109 6.36 4.99 -10.32
N GLN A 110 7.55 5.52 -10.49
CA GLN A 110 8.16 6.39 -9.49
C GLN A 110 7.26 7.61 -9.26
N HIS A 111 6.91 7.88 -8.02
CA HIS A 111 5.88 8.87 -7.68
C HIS A 111 6.20 10.26 -8.23
N ALA A 112 7.42 10.73 -8.02
CA ALA A 112 7.84 12.06 -8.47
C ALA A 112 7.88 12.22 -10.00
N GLY A 113 7.90 11.12 -10.74
CA GLY A 113 7.84 11.12 -12.20
C GLY A 113 6.45 11.28 -12.79
N ILE A 114 5.40 11.17 -11.96
CA ILE A 114 4.01 11.33 -12.38
C ILE A 114 3.68 12.82 -12.36
N GLY A 115 3.12 13.36 -13.46
CA GLY A 115 2.86 14.80 -13.59
C GLY A 115 1.98 15.37 -12.48
N GLU A 116 0.94 14.64 -12.09
CA GLU A 116 -0.01 15.05 -11.04
C GLU A 116 0.61 15.11 -9.65
N ALA A 117 1.73 14.42 -9.43
CA ALA A 117 2.46 14.45 -8.15
C ALA A 117 3.20 15.77 -7.91
N LEU A 118 3.40 16.58 -8.96
CA LEU A 118 4.11 17.88 -8.89
C LEU A 118 5.48 17.76 -8.21
N GLY A 119 6.18 16.65 -8.43
CA GLY A 119 7.48 16.36 -7.85
C GLY A 119 7.47 15.80 -6.43
N ALA A 120 6.30 15.54 -5.83
CA ALA A 120 6.22 14.86 -4.54
C ALA A 120 6.74 13.42 -4.64
N PHE A 121 7.42 12.95 -3.60
CA PHE A 121 7.99 11.61 -3.57
C PHE A 121 7.03 10.54 -3.08
N PHE A 122 5.94 10.91 -2.44
CA PHE A 122 4.95 9.99 -1.88
C PHE A 122 3.65 10.73 -1.56
N SER A 123 2.56 9.97 -1.44
CA SER A 123 1.24 10.51 -1.08
C SER A 123 0.43 9.50 -0.25
N PRO A 124 0.94 9.04 0.92
CA PRO A 124 0.28 8.00 1.69
C PRO A 124 -1.10 8.47 2.17
N GLY A 125 -2.13 7.69 1.84
CA GLY A 125 -3.52 7.95 2.22
C GLY A 125 -4.25 8.96 1.34
N THR A 126 -3.60 9.53 0.34
CA THR A 126 -4.21 10.45 -0.63
C THR A 126 -3.98 9.96 -2.07
N LYS A 127 -4.69 10.55 -3.00
CA LYS A 127 -4.39 10.38 -4.42
C LYS A 127 -3.02 10.96 -4.75
N ILE A 128 -2.55 10.70 -5.95
CA ILE A 128 -1.25 11.15 -6.45
C ILE A 128 -1.12 12.68 -6.37
N ASP A 129 -2.20 13.40 -6.64
CA ASP A 129 -2.27 14.87 -6.56
C ASP A 129 -2.41 15.43 -5.13
N GLY A 130 -2.42 14.57 -4.12
CA GLY A 130 -2.56 14.94 -2.71
C GLY A 130 -4.01 15.15 -2.26
N THR A 131 -5.00 14.99 -3.12
CA THR A 131 -6.41 15.08 -2.71
C THR A 131 -6.89 13.79 -2.04
N ASN A 132 -7.92 13.88 -1.21
CA ASN A 132 -8.49 12.71 -0.56
C ASN A 132 -9.22 11.80 -1.56
N PHE A 133 -9.28 10.50 -1.25
CA PHE A 133 -10.06 9.54 -2.04
C PHE A 133 -11.57 9.74 -1.88
N ASN A 134 -11.99 10.24 -0.73
CA ASN A 134 -13.40 10.50 -0.41
C ASN A 134 -13.57 11.72 0.50
#